data_672bf86b8159e7fea8998e4072c3a618
#
_entry.id   672bf86b8159e7fea8998e4072c3a618
#
_cell.length_a   1.000
_cell.length_b   1.000
_cell.length_c   1.000
_cell.angle_alpha   90.00
_cell.angle_beta   90.00
_cell.angle_gamma   90.00
#
_symmetry.space_group_name_H-M   'P 1'
#
loop_
_entity.id
_entity.type
_entity.pdbx_description
1 polymer ?
#
loop_
_entity_poly.entity_id
_entity_poly.type
_entity_poly.pdbx_seq_one_letter_code
_entity_poly.pdbx_strand_id
1 'polypeptide(L)'
;MGYFNANSLGQITSITTNIMESLENIATRVVMLVCDGLLTTSLIVFILFFFDWRIACVLLCGFSLFLFANSRLRIASEKVSGKKIRADERLVEKVLEYLQGMTEVKAYRLTGVKSKELNEAISENSKINIDMEMTLVPRIALQSFIAKLTGVAMVAFSCVFYCAGSMDAFTAVV
;
A
#
# COMPACT_ATOMS: atom_id res chain seq x y z
N MET A 1 -14.45 32.93 29.05
CA MET A 1 -14.14 33.06 27.61
C MET A 1 -12.74 33.65 27.48
N GLY A 2 -11.67 32.80 27.50
CA GLY A 2 -10.30 33.31 27.50
C GLY A 2 -9.23 32.24 27.40
N TYR A 3 -9.52 31.10 26.78
CA TYR A 3 -8.53 30.03 26.65
C TYR A 3 -8.13 29.68 25.19
N PHE A 4 -8.53 30.53 24.25
CA PHE A 4 -7.96 30.52 22.90
C PHE A 4 -6.78 31.51 22.87
N ASN A 5 -5.73 31.15 23.57
CA ASN A 5 -4.53 31.96 23.64
C ASN A 5 -3.66 31.70 22.38
N ALA A 6 -2.85 32.67 21.97
CA ALA A 6 -1.97 32.65 20.81
C ALA A 6 -1.11 31.37 20.71
N ASN A 7 -0.83 30.70 21.84
CA ASN A 7 -0.15 29.40 21.90
C ASN A 7 -0.97 28.24 21.27
N SER A 8 -2.30 28.24 21.35
CA SER A 8 -3.11 27.18 20.76
C SER A 8 -3.21 27.34 19.23
N LEU A 9 -3.26 28.59 18.76
CA LEU A 9 -3.21 28.89 17.31
C LEU A 9 -1.86 28.48 16.70
N GLY A 10 -0.76 28.77 17.39
CA GLY A 10 0.59 28.34 16.96
C GLY A 10 0.73 26.81 16.92
N GLN A 11 0.19 26.10 17.91
CA GLN A 11 0.20 24.63 17.91
C GLN A 11 -0.68 24.05 16.79
N ILE A 12 -1.86 24.56 16.56
CA ILE A 12 -2.75 24.10 15.48
C ILE A 12 -2.10 24.35 14.12
N THR A 13 -1.50 25.54 13.92
CA THR A 13 -0.79 25.86 12.68
C THR A 13 0.41 24.94 12.47
N SER A 14 1.20 24.70 13.51
CA SER A 14 2.36 23.79 13.47
C SER A 14 1.93 22.35 13.14
N ILE A 15 0.88 21.84 13.78
CA ILE A 15 0.35 20.49 13.50
C ILE A 15 -0.14 20.41 12.06
N THR A 16 -0.90 21.42 11.61
CA THR A 16 -1.42 21.45 10.24
C THR A 16 -0.30 21.50 9.22
N THR A 17 0.73 22.32 9.45
CA THR A 17 1.89 22.44 8.57
C THR A 17 2.66 21.12 8.51
N ASN A 18 2.90 20.46 9.66
CA ASN A 18 3.59 19.18 9.70
C ASN A 18 2.80 18.06 8.99
N ILE A 19 1.46 18.07 9.10
CA ILE A 19 0.61 17.10 8.39
C ILE A 19 0.66 17.37 6.88
N MET A 20 0.59 18.63 6.45
CA MET A 20 0.69 19.00 5.04
C MET A 20 2.05 18.62 4.45
N GLU A 21 3.14 18.91 5.15
CA GLU A 21 4.50 18.53 4.75
C GLU A 21 4.66 17.00 4.68
N SER A 22 4.10 16.26 5.63
CA SER A 22 4.11 14.80 5.62
C SER A 22 3.32 14.24 4.44
N LEU A 23 2.16 14.81 4.11
CA LEU A 23 1.37 14.43 2.94
C LEU A 23 2.09 14.73 1.63
N GLU A 24 2.72 15.90 1.52
CA GLU A 24 3.52 16.28 0.35
C GLU A 24 4.71 15.33 0.16
N ASN A 25 5.44 15.02 1.23
CA ASN A 25 6.56 14.07 1.21
C ASN A 25 6.12 12.66 0.79
N ILE A 26 4.97 12.17 1.30
CA ILE A 26 4.43 10.87 0.92
C ILE A 26 4.01 10.88 -0.55
N ALA A 27 3.28 11.90 -0.99
CA ALA A 27 2.83 12.02 -2.37
C ALA A 27 4.02 12.09 -3.34
N THR A 28 5.02 12.92 -3.04
CA THR A 28 6.23 13.06 -3.85
C THR A 28 7.00 11.74 -3.91
N ARG A 29 7.15 11.05 -2.77
CA ARG A 29 7.83 9.74 -2.72
C ARG A 29 7.11 8.69 -3.55
N VAL A 30 5.78 8.63 -3.49
CA VAL A 30 4.98 7.68 -4.29
C VAL A 30 5.14 7.98 -5.78
N VAL A 31 5.06 9.24 -6.19
CA VAL A 31 5.27 9.64 -7.59
C VAL A 31 6.67 9.29 -8.05
N MET A 32 7.71 9.60 -7.27
CA MET A 32 9.09 9.25 -7.60
C MET A 32 9.28 7.74 -7.75
N LEU A 33 8.77 6.92 -6.82
CA LEU A 33 8.86 5.46 -6.89
C LEU A 33 8.18 4.89 -8.15
N VAL A 34 7.03 5.43 -8.53
CA VAL A 34 6.31 4.98 -9.73
C VAL A 34 7.08 5.38 -11.00
N CYS A 35 7.55 6.61 -11.07
CA CYS A 35 8.32 7.10 -12.22
C CYS A 35 9.65 6.35 -12.36
N ASP A 36 10.38 6.16 -11.27
CA ASP A 36 11.65 5.43 -11.26
C ASP A 36 11.46 3.97 -11.67
N GLY A 37 10.45 3.31 -11.10
CA GLY A 37 10.10 1.94 -11.47
C GLY A 37 9.72 1.77 -12.95
N LEU A 38 8.96 2.71 -13.51
CA LEU A 38 8.59 2.69 -14.93
C LEU A 38 9.81 2.94 -15.84
N LEU A 39 10.63 3.94 -15.50
CA LEU A 39 11.83 4.27 -16.25
C LEU A 39 12.83 3.11 -16.24
N THR A 40 13.11 2.56 -15.07
CA THR A 40 14.04 1.44 -14.90
C THR A 40 13.57 0.20 -15.66
N THR A 41 12.28 -0.15 -15.52
CA THR A 41 11.71 -1.31 -16.23
C THR A 41 11.75 -1.11 -17.75
N SER A 42 11.39 0.09 -18.23
CA SER A 42 11.44 0.41 -19.66
C SER A 42 12.85 0.33 -20.23
N LEU A 43 13.83 0.84 -19.48
CA LEU A 43 15.24 0.82 -19.88
C LEU A 43 15.78 -0.62 -19.92
N ILE A 44 15.47 -1.44 -18.93
CA ILE A 44 15.84 -2.86 -18.90
C ILE A 44 15.23 -3.62 -20.10
N VAL A 45 13.93 -3.42 -20.36
CA VAL A 45 13.25 -4.06 -21.51
C VAL A 45 13.90 -3.63 -22.83
N PHE A 46 14.24 -2.33 -22.96
CA PHE A 46 14.87 -1.80 -24.16
C PHE A 46 16.26 -2.40 -24.38
N ILE A 47 17.08 -2.48 -23.33
CA ILE A 47 18.41 -3.10 -23.39
C ILE A 47 18.30 -4.58 -23.76
N LEU A 48 17.44 -5.34 -23.08
CA LEU A 48 17.25 -6.76 -23.35
C LEU A 48 16.74 -7.02 -24.76
N PHE A 49 15.93 -6.13 -25.33
CA PHE A 49 15.48 -6.25 -26.71
C PHE A 49 16.61 -6.17 -27.74
N PHE A 50 17.67 -5.41 -27.43
CA PHE A 50 18.87 -5.31 -28.27
C PHE A 50 19.78 -6.54 -28.16
N PHE A 51 19.86 -7.14 -26.98
CA PHE A 51 20.73 -8.28 -26.74
C PHE A 51 20.08 -9.59 -27.17
N ASP A 52 18.84 -9.84 -26.73
CA ASP A 52 18.11 -11.07 -27.07
C ASP A 52 16.59 -10.87 -26.99
N TRP A 53 15.94 -10.80 -28.12
CA TRP A 53 14.49 -10.62 -28.21
C TRP A 53 13.69 -11.76 -27.54
N ARG A 54 14.29 -12.94 -27.41
CA ARG A 54 13.67 -14.13 -26.80
C ARG A 54 13.47 -13.93 -25.30
N ILE A 55 14.50 -13.44 -24.61
CA ILE A 55 14.41 -13.11 -23.16
C ILE A 55 13.47 -11.93 -22.94
N ALA A 56 13.52 -10.93 -23.83
CA ALA A 56 12.58 -9.81 -23.80
C ALA A 56 11.12 -10.27 -23.91
N CYS A 57 10.81 -11.28 -24.73
CA CYS A 57 9.47 -11.87 -24.83
C CYS A 57 9.04 -12.55 -23.52
N VAL A 58 9.92 -13.26 -22.84
CA VAL A 58 9.62 -13.88 -21.53
C VAL A 58 9.31 -12.82 -20.50
N LEU A 59 10.11 -11.76 -20.46
CA LEU A 59 9.89 -10.62 -19.56
C LEU A 59 8.57 -9.90 -19.83
N LEU A 60 8.24 -9.65 -21.11
CA LEU A 60 6.97 -9.03 -21.50
C LEU A 60 5.76 -9.91 -21.12
N CYS A 61 5.87 -11.22 -21.26
CA CYS A 61 4.82 -12.15 -20.85
C CYS A 61 4.64 -12.12 -19.33
N GLY A 62 5.71 -12.17 -18.55
CA GLY A 62 5.67 -12.05 -17.09
C GLY A 62 5.13 -10.71 -16.62
N PHE A 63 5.52 -9.62 -17.28
CA PHE A 63 5.00 -8.28 -17.01
C PHE A 63 3.50 -8.15 -17.31
N SER A 64 3.03 -8.74 -18.41
CA SER A 64 1.60 -8.78 -18.73
C SER A 64 0.80 -9.54 -17.67
N LEU A 65 1.28 -10.69 -17.21
CA LEU A 65 0.68 -11.46 -16.11
C LEU A 65 0.67 -10.66 -14.81
N PHE A 66 1.75 -9.96 -14.51
CA PHE A 66 1.85 -9.08 -13.34
C PHE A 66 0.82 -7.95 -13.40
N LEU A 67 0.67 -7.26 -14.55
CA LEU A 67 -0.32 -6.21 -14.72
C LEU A 67 -1.76 -6.75 -14.57
N PHE A 68 -2.02 -7.94 -15.08
CA PHE A 68 -3.32 -8.59 -14.91
C PHE A 68 -3.61 -8.90 -13.44
N ALA A 69 -2.66 -9.45 -12.70
CA ALA A 69 -2.77 -9.69 -11.26
C ALA A 69 -2.95 -8.37 -10.48
N ASN A 70 -2.22 -7.31 -10.87
CA ASN A 70 -2.32 -5.99 -10.26
C ASN A 70 -3.71 -5.37 -10.45
N SER A 71 -4.31 -5.48 -11.62
CA SER A 71 -5.66 -4.96 -11.87
C SER A 71 -6.72 -5.65 -11.00
N ARG A 72 -6.58 -6.98 -10.77
CA ARG A 72 -7.43 -7.73 -9.85
C ARG A 72 -7.24 -7.33 -8.39
N LEU A 73 -6.01 -7.07 -7.98
CA LEU A 73 -5.67 -6.56 -6.65
C LEU A 73 -6.29 -5.17 -6.44
N ARG A 74 -6.14 -4.27 -7.42
CA ARG A 74 -6.68 -2.91 -7.35
C ARG A 74 -8.18 -2.89 -7.14
N ILE A 75 -8.95 -3.65 -7.93
CA ILE A 75 -10.42 -3.74 -7.80
C ILE A 75 -10.81 -4.25 -6.40
N ALA A 76 -10.09 -5.24 -5.86
CA ALA A 76 -10.34 -5.74 -4.52
C ALA A 76 -9.99 -4.71 -3.45
N SER A 77 -8.87 -3.99 -3.60
CA SER A 77 -8.43 -2.94 -2.68
C SER A 77 -9.42 -1.78 -2.63
N GLU A 78 -9.88 -1.27 -3.76
CA GLU A 78 -10.86 -0.18 -3.82
C GLU A 78 -12.15 -0.52 -3.08
N LYS A 79 -12.63 -1.77 -3.24
CA LYS A 79 -13.86 -2.24 -2.58
C LYS A 79 -13.74 -2.32 -1.06
N VAL A 80 -12.57 -2.71 -0.55
CA VAL A 80 -12.36 -2.91 0.90
C VAL A 80 -11.91 -1.62 1.57
N SER A 81 -11.10 -0.78 0.89
CA SER A 81 -10.64 0.50 1.42
C SER A 81 -11.78 1.45 1.78
N GLY A 82 -12.85 1.49 0.97
CA GLY A 82 -14.00 2.32 1.28
C GLY A 82 -14.72 1.92 2.58
N LYS A 83 -14.76 0.63 2.89
CA LYS A 83 -15.32 0.13 4.16
C LYS A 83 -14.40 0.49 5.34
N LYS A 84 -13.09 0.34 5.13
CA LYS A 84 -12.09 0.67 6.17
C LYS A 84 -12.14 2.15 6.54
N ILE A 85 -12.14 3.05 5.56
CA ILE A 85 -12.20 4.51 5.81
C ILE A 85 -13.42 4.85 6.67
N ARG A 86 -14.59 4.33 6.34
CA ARG A 86 -15.82 4.58 7.13
C ARG A 86 -15.73 4.04 8.56
N ALA A 87 -15.08 2.89 8.75
CA ALA A 87 -14.89 2.32 10.07
C ALA A 87 -13.88 3.12 10.90
N ASP A 88 -12.81 3.61 10.26
CA ASP A 88 -11.82 4.48 10.90
C ASP A 88 -12.46 5.82 11.30
N GLU A 89 -13.26 6.45 10.42
CA GLU A 89 -14.01 7.67 10.71
C GLU A 89 -14.96 7.49 11.92
N ARG A 90 -15.73 6.41 11.92
CA ARG A 90 -16.64 6.08 13.02
C ARG A 90 -15.89 5.83 14.34
N LEU A 91 -14.76 5.15 14.27
CA LEU A 91 -13.92 4.94 15.45
C LEU A 91 -13.41 6.27 16.01
N VAL A 92 -12.89 7.15 15.16
CA VAL A 92 -12.41 8.48 15.55
C VAL A 92 -13.53 9.29 16.15
N GLU A 93 -14.72 9.30 15.55
CA GLU A 93 -15.92 9.98 16.08
C GLU A 93 -16.26 9.49 17.50
N LYS A 94 -16.30 8.15 17.71
CA LYS A 94 -16.61 7.57 19.02
C LYS A 94 -15.52 7.82 20.06
N VAL A 95 -14.26 7.85 19.67
CA VAL A 95 -13.15 8.24 20.55
C VAL A 95 -13.28 9.70 20.98
N LEU A 96 -13.56 10.61 20.04
CA LEU A 96 -13.74 12.04 20.35
C LEU A 96 -14.97 12.26 21.25
N GLU A 97 -16.08 11.60 20.96
CA GLU A 97 -17.29 11.64 21.79
C GLU A 97 -17.00 11.14 23.22
N TYR A 98 -16.25 10.06 23.36
CA TYR A 98 -15.84 9.52 24.65
C TYR A 98 -14.95 10.50 25.43
N LEU A 99 -13.95 11.11 24.75
CA LEU A 99 -13.03 12.08 25.34
C LEU A 99 -13.73 13.36 25.78
N GLN A 100 -14.61 13.92 24.93
CA GLN A 100 -15.39 15.12 25.23
C GLN A 100 -16.39 14.88 26.37
N GLY A 101 -17.03 13.70 26.38
CA GLY A 101 -17.97 13.33 27.42
C GLY A 101 -17.34 12.85 28.73
N MET A 102 -16.00 12.69 28.79
CA MET A 102 -15.33 12.10 29.95
C MET A 102 -15.57 12.90 31.26
N THR A 103 -15.71 14.22 31.18
CA THR A 103 -16.01 15.10 32.32
C THR A 103 -17.41 14.84 32.88
N GLU A 104 -18.41 14.65 32.01
CA GLU A 104 -19.78 14.34 32.37
C GLU A 104 -19.94 12.87 32.81
N VAL A 105 -19.24 11.95 32.14
CA VAL A 105 -19.25 10.52 32.46
C VAL A 105 -18.71 10.27 33.86
N LYS A 106 -17.67 10.99 34.30
CA LYS A 106 -17.16 10.93 35.69
C LYS A 106 -18.14 11.50 36.69
N ALA A 107 -18.82 12.59 36.35
CA ALA A 107 -19.81 13.24 37.23
C ALA A 107 -21.05 12.36 37.49
N TYR A 108 -21.50 11.62 36.47
CA TYR A 108 -22.75 10.84 36.54
C TYR A 108 -22.58 9.33 36.60
N ARG A 109 -21.35 8.82 36.77
CA ARG A 109 -21.01 7.37 36.78
C ARG A 109 -21.55 6.58 35.58
N LEU A 110 -21.66 7.23 34.42
CA LEU A 110 -22.12 6.62 33.15
C LEU A 110 -21.01 5.90 32.37
N THR A 111 -19.95 5.50 33.07
CA THR A 111 -18.78 4.84 32.46
C THR A 111 -19.12 3.58 31.68
N GLY A 112 -20.19 2.84 32.05
CA GLY A 112 -20.50 1.56 31.41
C GLY A 112 -21.06 1.67 29.98
N VAL A 113 -21.93 2.63 29.69
CA VAL A 113 -22.63 2.71 28.40
C VAL A 113 -21.74 3.28 27.30
N LYS A 114 -21.07 4.42 27.56
CA LYS A 114 -20.15 5.02 26.55
C LYS A 114 -18.92 4.20 26.32
N SER A 115 -18.42 3.48 27.34
CA SER A 115 -17.33 2.48 27.16
C SER A 115 -17.76 1.32 26.27
N LYS A 116 -19.01 0.90 26.33
CA LYS A 116 -19.54 -0.20 25.50
C LYS A 116 -19.60 0.21 24.03
N GLU A 117 -20.13 1.41 23.71
CA GLU A 117 -20.16 1.93 22.33
C GLU A 117 -18.77 2.08 21.72
N LEU A 118 -17.81 2.57 22.50
CA LEU A 118 -16.41 2.67 22.07
C LEU A 118 -15.82 1.27 21.80
N ASN A 119 -16.04 0.31 22.68
CA ASN A 119 -15.54 -1.06 22.49
C ASN A 119 -16.20 -1.74 21.29
N GLU A 120 -17.47 -1.47 21.02
CA GLU A 120 -18.14 -1.95 19.80
C GLU A 120 -17.51 -1.37 18.55
N ALA A 121 -17.23 -0.05 18.52
CA ALA A 121 -16.56 0.60 17.40
C ALA A 121 -15.12 0.05 17.18
N ILE A 122 -14.38 -0.18 18.26
CA ILE A 122 -13.04 -0.81 18.19
C ILE A 122 -13.13 -2.22 17.63
N SER A 123 -14.09 -3.01 18.11
CA SER A 123 -14.28 -4.39 17.63
C SER A 123 -14.72 -4.44 16.17
N GLU A 124 -15.61 -3.55 15.75
CA GLU A 124 -16.05 -3.41 14.36
C GLU A 124 -14.86 -3.03 13.45
N ASN A 125 -14.07 -2.02 13.84
CA ASN A 125 -12.88 -1.59 13.11
C ASN A 125 -11.87 -2.73 13.00
N SER A 126 -11.61 -3.45 14.09
CA SER A 126 -10.70 -4.62 14.10
C SER A 126 -11.17 -5.72 13.15
N LYS A 127 -12.47 -6.05 13.14
CA LYS A 127 -13.03 -7.03 12.21
C LYS A 127 -12.86 -6.61 10.75
N ILE A 128 -13.11 -5.33 10.43
CA ILE A 128 -12.94 -4.81 9.08
C ILE A 128 -11.47 -4.83 8.66
N ASN A 129 -10.53 -4.54 9.56
CA ASN A 129 -9.10 -4.65 9.29
C ASN A 129 -8.69 -6.10 8.99
N ILE A 130 -9.14 -7.06 9.80
CA ILE A 130 -8.86 -8.48 9.57
C ILE A 130 -9.45 -8.94 8.23
N ASP A 131 -10.70 -8.59 7.92
CA ASP A 131 -11.35 -8.93 6.66
C ASP A 131 -10.62 -8.32 5.45
N MET A 132 -10.12 -7.10 5.59
CA MET A 132 -9.29 -6.45 4.59
C MET A 132 -7.98 -7.21 4.38
N GLU A 133 -7.26 -7.57 5.44
CA GLU A 133 -6.02 -8.32 5.34
C GLU A 133 -6.24 -9.70 4.72
N MET A 134 -7.25 -10.44 5.18
CA MET A 134 -7.60 -11.75 4.62
C MET A 134 -7.97 -11.67 3.13
N THR A 135 -8.49 -10.54 2.69
CA THR A 135 -8.84 -10.30 1.28
C THR A 135 -7.63 -9.89 0.44
N LEU A 136 -6.73 -9.07 0.97
CA LEU A 136 -5.62 -8.48 0.21
C LEU A 136 -4.36 -9.35 0.25
N VAL A 137 -4.02 -9.94 1.40
CA VAL A 137 -2.79 -10.72 1.59
C VAL A 137 -2.62 -11.84 0.56
N PRO A 138 -3.63 -12.71 0.28
CA PRO A 138 -3.46 -13.76 -0.70
C PRO A 138 -3.25 -13.23 -2.13
N ARG A 139 -3.85 -12.07 -2.47
CA ARG A 139 -3.67 -11.43 -3.78
C ARG A 139 -2.30 -10.80 -3.93
N ILE A 140 -1.81 -10.14 -2.88
CA ILE A 140 -0.44 -9.60 -2.81
C ILE A 140 0.58 -10.74 -2.90
N ALA A 141 0.35 -11.84 -2.17
CA ALA A 141 1.20 -13.02 -2.23
C ALA A 141 1.26 -13.62 -3.63
N LEU A 142 0.10 -13.74 -4.31
CA LEU A 142 0.03 -14.21 -5.69
C LEU A 142 0.80 -13.30 -6.65
N GLN A 143 0.64 -11.98 -6.53
CA GLN A 143 1.37 -10.99 -7.33
C GLN A 143 2.88 -11.09 -7.11
N SER A 144 3.32 -11.21 -5.86
CA SER A 144 4.73 -11.40 -5.51
C SER A 144 5.28 -12.73 -6.02
N PHE A 145 4.47 -13.78 -5.99
CA PHE A 145 4.83 -15.08 -6.54
C PHE A 145 5.04 -15.02 -8.05
N ILE A 146 4.14 -14.38 -8.80
CA ILE A 146 4.27 -14.19 -10.25
C ILE A 146 5.55 -13.42 -10.57
N ALA A 147 5.85 -12.34 -9.85
CA ALA A 147 7.07 -11.55 -10.06
C ALA A 147 8.34 -12.38 -9.81
N LYS A 148 8.38 -13.16 -8.73
CA LYS A 148 9.52 -14.03 -8.42
C LYS A 148 9.65 -15.16 -9.43
N LEU A 149 8.55 -15.77 -9.86
CA LEU A 149 8.54 -16.83 -10.86
C LEU A 149 9.07 -16.32 -12.21
N THR A 150 8.70 -15.09 -12.60
CA THR A 150 9.22 -14.45 -13.81
C THR A 150 10.74 -14.30 -13.74
N GLY A 151 11.28 -13.82 -12.61
CA GLY A 151 12.72 -13.70 -12.40
C GLY A 151 13.44 -15.06 -12.49
N VAL A 152 12.92 -16.10 -11.84
CA VAL A 152 13.48 -17.45 -11.92
C VAL A 152 13.41 -18.00 -13.34
N ALA A 153 12.31 -17.79 -14.05
CA ALA A 153 12.16 -18.21 -15.44
C ALA A 153 13.20 -17.52 -16.35
N MET A 154 13.44 -16.22 -16.17
CA MET A 154 14.45 -15.49 -16.94
C MET A 154 15.84 -16.10 -16.75
N VAL A 155 16.25 -16.36 -15.50
CA VAL A 155 17.54 -17.00 -15.21
C VAL A 155 17.62 -18.40 -15.80
N ALA A 156 16.57 -19.21 -15.66
CA ALA A 156 16.55 -20.56 -16.21
C ALA A 156 16.64 -20.56 -17.75
N PHE A 157 15.89 -19.71 -18.44
CA PHE A 157 15.96 -19.57 -19.89
C PHE A 157 17.33 -19.07 -20.36
N SER A 158 17.92 -18.09 -19.64
CA SER A 158 19.27 -17.60 -19.92
C SER A 158 20.30 -18.74 -19.83
N CYS A 159 20.25 -19.55 -18.78
CA CYS A 159 21.15 -20.72 -18.65
C CYS A 159 20.95 -21.75 -19.78
N VAL A 160 19.71 -22.06 -20.13
CA VAL A 160 19.42 -23.02 -21.21
C VAL A 160 19.94 -22.53 -22.56
N PHE A 161 19.75 -21.25 -22.89
CA PHE A 161 20.25 -20.67 -24.15
C PHE A 161 21.77 -20.56 -24.18
N TYR A 162 22.39 -20.31 -23.04
CA TYR A 162 23.87 -20.38 -22.92
C TYR A 162 24.40 -21.79 -23.17
N CYS A 163 23.82 -22.81 -22.53
CA CYS A 163 24.19 -24.21 -22.74
C CYS A 163 23.92 -24.70 -24.16
N ALA A 164 22.91 -24.16 -24.84
CA ALA A 164 22.60 -24.46 -26.23
C ALA A 164 23.53 -23.74 -27.22
N GLY A 165 24.53 -22.95 -26.75
CA GLY A 165 25.50 -22.25 -27.59
C GLY A 165 24.90 -21.12 -28.44
N SER A 166 23.69 -20.68 -28.12
CA SER A 166 22.99 -19.63 -28.88
C SER A 166 23.13 -18.23 -28.28
N MET A 167 23.85 -18.11 -27.15
CA MET A 167 24.13 -16.84 -26.45
C MET A 167 25.56 -16.78 -25.95
N ASP A 168 26.20 -15.60 -26.02
CA ASP A 168 27.50 -15.34 -25.43
C ASP A 168 27.42 -15.27 -23.90
N ALA A 169 28.49 -15.65 -23.21
CA ALA A 169 28.59 -15.64 -21.75
C ALA A 169 28.26 -14.25 -21.14
N PHE A 170 28.59 -13.16 -21.85
CA PHE A 170 28.32 -11.81 -21.42
C PHE A 170 26.82 -11.52 -21.42
N THR A 171 26.10 -11.97 -22.43
CA THR A 171 24.65 -11.79 -22.58
C THR A 171 23.82 -12.61 -21.57
N ALA A 172 24.39 -13.74 -21.12
CA ALA A 172 23.74 -14.63 -20.16
C ALA A 172 23.80 -14.09 -18.70
N VAL A 173 24.75 -13.18 -18.40
CA VAL A 173 25.01 -12.65 -17.05
C VAL A 173 24.38 -11.26 -16.86
N VAL A 174 24.16 -10.48 -17.92
CA VAL A 174 23.50 -9.18 -17.89
C VAL A 174 22.01 -9.35 -17.77
#